data_d360b3404ad948156b87d9b2a80ef008
#
_entry.id   d360b3404ad948156b87d9b2a80ef008
#
_cell.length_a   1.000
_cell.length_b   1.000
_cell.length_c   1.000
_cell.angle_alpha   90.00
_cell.angle_beta   90.00
_cell.angle_gamma   90.00
#
_symmetry.space_group_name_H-M   'P 1'
#
loop_
_entity.id
_entity.type
_entity.pdbx_description
1 polymer ?
#
loop_
_entity_poly.entity_id
_entity_poly.type
_entity_poly.pdbx_seq_one_letter_code
_entity_poly.pdbx_strand_id
1 'polypeptide(L)'
;AEGRIVRVLDRAAERLVGRYDLDESGMAYVVPFDRRLLMDIHVRKGDEASASPGDMVTIELTRYPSPTRGPVGRVTEVLGDIDTPGVDTQLIIRKYCLPDEHGSAAVEEAKRAGRNVRPRDVKGRTDFRDWPTVTIDGDTARDFDDAVTLKRLPNGNYWLGVHIADVAHYVPEGGPLDKAALDRATSVYFPDRAVHMFPEALATGLCSLRPKVDRLVQSCLMEIDSQGTVHRYEMHDGIIHSNARMTYSDVNAILSNKDELMRNRYRELVPLFELMSDLFDALHGRRYRRGSIDFDLPSAEFLMDDEGRVEAVVAAERNLAHRLVEEFMLVANETVAQHLDQQNSPALFRVHEPPEPSKVSEFEEFTASLGFSLGVSPDRVKPRHFQRLLGRLHGKAEERPVAFLMLRAMQQARYEPENLGHFGLAATSYTHFTSPIRRYPDLVVHRALRQSRGLRGKRERGRRRLEELPE
;
A
#
# COMPACT_ATOMS: atom_id res chain seq x y z
N ALA A 1 7.50 30.62 23.30
CA ALA A 1 8.03 31.73 22.46
C ALA A 1 6.92 32.16 21.51
N GLU A 2 6.60 33.47 21.49
CA GLU A 2 5.65 34.03 20.51
C GLU A 2 6.43 34.40 19.25
N GLY A 3 5.91 34.01 18.08
CA GLY A 3 6.47 34.32 16.76
C GLY A 3 5.46 35.09 15.90
N ARG A 4 5.96 36.01 15.05
CA ARG A 4 5.15 36.73 14.07
C ARG A 4 5.57 36.30 12.66
N ILE A 5 4.58 35.91 11.84
CA ILE A 5 4.83 35.69 10.40
C ILE A 5 5.15 37.03 9.76
N VAL A 6 6.36 37.16 9.23
CA VAL A 6 6.85 38.39 8.59
C VAL A 6 6.55 38.40 7.09
N ARG A 7 6.61 37.21 6.45
CA ARG A 7 6.40 37.05 4.99
C ARG A 7 5.97 35.63 4.67
N VAL A 8 5.02 35.47 3.77
CA VAL A 8 4.71 34.20 3.12
C VAL A 8 5.70 34.03 1.97
N LEU A 9 6.51 32.98 1.99
CA LEU A 9 7.49 32.67 0.96
C LEU A 9 6.86 31.89 -0.17
N ASP A 10 6.01 30.92 0.15
CA ASP A 10 5.31 30.09 -0.79
C ASP A 10 3.88 29.83 -0.29
N ARG A 11 2.96 29.54 -1.20
CA ARG A 11 1.55 29.30 -0.87
C ARG A 11 1.18 27.87 -1.21
N ALA A 12 0.74 27.13 -0.21
CA ALA A 12 0.41 25.72 -0.32
C ALA A 12 -0.79 25.41 -1.24
N ALA A 13 -1.68 26.37 -1.46
CA ALA A 13 -2.90 26.16 -2.25
C ALA A 13 -3.12 27.30 -3.25
N GLU A 14 -2.89 27.03 -4.52
CA GLU A 14 -3.28 27.88 -5.64
C GLU A 14 -4.67 27.48 -6.15
N ARG A 15 -5.00 26.19 -6.07
CA ARG A 15 -6.28 25.60 -6.48
C ARG A 15 -6.98 24.98 -5.27
N LEU A 16 -8.28 25.15 -5.23
CA LEU A 16 -9.15 24.64 -4.18
C LEU A 16 -10.39 24.00 -4.81
N VAL A 17 -11.04 23.12 -4.05
CA VAL A 17 -12.34 22.58 -4.42
C VAL A 17 -13.40 23.08 -3.45
N GLY A 18 -14.62 23.30 -3.94
CA GLY A 18 -15.73 23.76 -3.13
C GLY A 18 -17.05 23.75 -3.88
N ARG A 19 -18.11 24.12 -3.16
CA ARG A 19 -19.45 24.23 -3.74
C ARG A 19 -19.68 25.67 -4.23
N TYR A 20 -20.02 25.80 -5.49
CA TYR A 20 -20.43 27.06 -6.08
C TYR A 20 -21.88 27.41 -5.68
N ASP A 21 -22.11 28.68 -5.34
CA ASP A 21 -23.43 29.17 -4.94
C ASP A 21 -23.61 30.66 -5.30
N LEU A 22 -24.84 31.17 -5.17
CA LEU A 22 -25.18 32.56 -5.32
C LEU A 22 -25.78 33.08 -4.02
N ASP A 23 -25.42 34.28 -3.61
CA ASP A 23 -26.09 34.94 -2.49
C ASP A 23 -27.44 35.56 -2.91
N GLU A 24 -28.18 36.14 -1.95
CA GLU A 24 -29.48 36.79 -2.19
C GLU A 24 -29.38 37.96 -3.16
N SER A 25 -28.20 38.56 -3.34
CA SER A 25 -27.97 39.66 -4.30
C SER A 25 -27.55 39.17 -5.68
N GLY A 26 -27.37 37.85 -5.86
CA GLY A 26 -26.88 37.22 -7.08
C GLY A 26 -25.36 37.27 -7.24
N MET A 27 -24.59 37.56 -6.18
CA MET A 27 -23.15 37.47 -6.19
C MET A 27 -22.71 36.04 -6.06
N ALA A 28 -21.77 35.62 -6.96
CA ALA A 28 -21.24 34.29 -6.99
C ALA A 28 -20.11 34.08 -5.98
N TYR A 29 -20.13 32.95 -5.28
CA TYR A 29 -19.09 32.54 -4.36
C TYR A 29 -18.94 31.01 -4.36
N VAL A 30 -17.78 30.55 -3.84
CA VAL A 30 -17.50 29.13 -3.62
C VAL A 30 -17.24 28.92 -2.13
N VAL A 31 -18.00 28.01 -1.53
CA VAL A 31 -17.77 27.52 -0.17
C VAL A 31 -16.69 26.43 -0.23
N PRO A 32 -15.49 26.64 0.38
CA PRO A 32 -14.44 25.64 0.32
C PRO A 32 -14.86 24.30 0.93
N PHE A 33 -14.51 23.21 0.29
CA PHE A 33 -14.74 21.86 0.83
C PHE A 33 -13.85 21.56 2.05
N ASP A 34 -12.67 22.18 2.13
CA ASP A 34 -11.80 22.07 3.30
C ASP A 34 -12.30 22.96 4.43
N ARG A 35 -12.86 22.36 5.48
CA ARG A 35 -13.41 23.05 6.65
C ARG A 35 -12.41 23.90 7.44
N ARG A 36 -11.12 23.77 7.17
CA ARG A 36 -10.07 24.61 7.76
C ARG A 36 -10.05 26.01 7.11
N LEU A 37 -10.62 26.15 5.91
CA LEU A 37 -10.77 27.42 5.21
C LEU A 37 -12.12 28.02 5.55
N LEU A 38 -12.10 29.06 6.39
CA LEU A 38 -13.31 29.65 7.01
C LEU A 38 -13.93 30.78 6.17
N MET A 39 -13.35 31.10 4.99
CA MET A 39 -13.80 32.21 4.16
C MET A 39 -14.28 31.71 2.81
N ASP A 40 -15.47 32.13 2.41
CA ASP A 40 -15.98 31.91 1.06
C ASP A 40 -15.13 32.67 0.03
N ILE A 41 -14.96 32.06 -1.14
CA ILE A 41 -14.17 32.59 -2.23
C ILE A 41 -15.09 33.30 -3.21
N HIS A 42 -14.97 34.61 -3.33
CA HIS A 42 -15.78 35.38 -4.26
C HIS A 42 -15.41 35.06 -5.71
N VAL A 43 -16.41 34.85 -6.57
CA VAL A 43 -16.23 34.62 -8.01
C VAL A 43 -16.74 35.87 -8.75
N ARG A 44 -15.89 36.44 -9.63
CA ARG A 44 -16.31 37.61 -10.42
C ARG A 44 -17.17 37.16 -11.58
N LYS A 45 -18.05 38.06 -12.03
CA LYS A 45 -18.82 37.87 -13.24
C LYS A 45 -17.90 37.60 -14.44
N GLY A 46 -18.12 36.45 -15.11
CA GLY A 46 -17.30 35.96 -16.22
C GLY A 46 -16.19 34.97 -15.80
N ASP A 47 -15.97 34.76 -14.48
CA ASP A 47 -15.02 33.78 -13.91
C ASP A 47 -15.74 32.51 -13.38
N GLU A 48 -17.07 32.41 -13.56
CA GLU A 48 -17.92 31.32 -13.09
C GLU A 48 -17.92 30.08 -13.99
N ALA A 49 -17.32 30.18 -15.18
CA ALA A 49 -17.39 29.13 -16.22
C ALA A 49 -18.89 28.77 -16.51
N SER A 50 -19.23 27.45 -16.48
CA SER A 50 -20.62 26.97 -16.65
C SER A 50 -21.22 26.46 -15.34
N ALA A 51 -20.72 26.90 -14.17
CA ALA A 51 -21.17 26.42 -12.87
C ALA A 51 -22.61 26.91 -12.56
N SER A 52 -23.41 25.99 -12.04
CA SER A 52 -24.76 26.26 -11.50
C SER A 52 -24.73 26.20 -9.97
N PRO A 53 -25.62 26.93 -9.26
CA PRO A 53 -25.70 26.82 -7.80
C PRO A 53 -25.88 25.38 -7.34
N GLY A 54 -25.03 24.94 -6.38
CA GLY A 54 -24.97 23.58 -5.90
C GLY A 54 -23.83 22.76 -6.48
N ASP A 55 -23.30 23.12 -7.66
CA ASP A 55 -22.20 22.37 -8.28
C ASP A 55 -20.91 22.39 -7.44
N MET A 56 -20.27 21.24 -7.36
CA MET A 56 -18.87 21.15 -6.92
C MET A 56 -17.96 21.63 -8.04
N VAL A 57 -16.99 22.48 -7.69
CA VAL A 57 -16.08 23.11 -8.65
C VAL A 57 -14.63 23.08 -8.16
N THR A 58 -13.70 23.14 -9.11
CA THR A 58 -12.31 23.52 -8.84
C THR A 58 -12.15 25.01 -9.12
N ILE A 59 -11.56 25.73 -8.16
CA ILE A 59 -11.36 27.19 -8.24
C ILE A 59 -9.86 27.52 -8.07
N GLU A 60 -9.35 28.39 -8.93
CA GLU A 60 -8.01 28.97 -8.83
C GLU A 60 -8.09 30.33 -8.14
N LEU A 61 -7.26 30.54 -7.11
CA LEU A 61 -7.23 31.83 -6.39
C LEU A 61 -6.51 32.90 -7.22
N THR A 62 -7.26 33.90 -7.63
CA THR A 62 -6.71 35.09 -8.33
C THR A 62 -6.30 36.18 -7.34
N ARG A 63 -6.85 36.17 -6.13
CA ARG A 63 -6.49 37.01 -5.01
C ARG A 63 -6.60 36.24 -3.70
N TYR A 64 -5.51 36.26 -2.92
CA TYR A 64 -5.48 35.64 -1.59
C TYR A 64 -6.12 36.56 -0.54
N PRO A 65 -6.64 35.99 0.56
CA PRO A 65 -7.25 36.76 1.64
C PRO A 65 -6.23 37.67 2.30
N SER A 66 -6.70 38.84 2.76
CA SER A 66 -5.95 39.78 3.58
C SER A 66 -6.82 40.20 4.78
N PRO A 67 -6.27 40.92 5.78
CA PRO A 67 -7.05 41.35 6.94
C PRO A 67 -8.31 42.20 6.58
N THR A 68 -8.29 42.85 5.41
CA THR A 68 -9.37 43.76 4.96
C THR A 68 -10.13 43.29 3.73
N ARG A 69 -9.71 42.18 3.09
CA ARG A 69 -10.29 41.74 1.83
C ARG A 69 -10.34 40.21 1.76
N GLY A 70 -11.51 39.67 1.45
CA GLY A 70 -11.70 38.24 1.22
C GLY A 70 -10.98 37.72 -0.04
N PRO A 71 -10.84 36.38 -0.16
CA PRO A 71 -10.26 35.73 -1.32
C PRO A 71 -11.16 35.92 -2.57
N VAL A 72 -10.53 35.91 -3.74
CA VAL A 72 -11.23 35.90 -5.04
C VAL A 72 -10.62 34.81 -5.89
N GLY A 73 -11.47 34.09 -6.63
CA GLY A 73 -11.03 33.02 -7.51
C GLY A 73 -11.79 32.98 -8.82
N ARG A 74 -11.32 32.11 -9.71
CA ARG A 74 -11.94 31.78 -10.99
C ARG A 74 -12.20 30.28 -11.03
N VAL A 75 -13.40 29.88 -11.39
CA VAL A 75 -13.74 28.47 -11.63
C VAL A 75 -12.96 27.96 -12.84
N THR A 76 -12.20 26.89 -12.64
CA THR A 76 -11.38 26.27 -13.69
C THR A 76 -12.00 24.97 -14.21
N GLU A 77 -12.80 24.29 -13.38
CA GLU A 77 -13.46 23.04 -13.73
C GLU A 77 -14.77 22.91 -12.95
N VAL A 78 -15.83 22.47 -13.61
CA VAL A 78 -17.11 22.13 -12.98
C VAL A 78 -17.16 20.62 -12.86
N LEU A 79 -17.27 20.10 -11.63
CA LEU A 79 -17.33 18.66 -11.34
C LEU A 79 -18.76 18.12 -11.36
N GLY A 80 -19.75 19.01 -11.12
CA GLY A 80 -21.17 18.69 -11.09
C GLY A 80 -21.74 18.54 -9.67
N ASP A 81 -22.95 18.02 -9.58
CA ASP A 81 -23.65 17.81 -8.33
C ASP A 81 -22.99 16.72 -7.50
N ILE A 82 -22.81 16.95 -6.18
CA ILE A 82 -22.14 16.01 -5.25
C ILE A 82 -22.85 14.66 -5.16
N ASP A 83 -24.17 14.63 -5.40
CA ASP A 83 -24.97 13.40 -5.38
C ASP A 83 -24.86 12.58 -6.67
N THR A 84 -24.15 13.10 -7.69
CA THR A 84 -23.86 12.37 -8.92
C THR A 84 -22.74 11.37 -8.67
N PRO A 85 -22.93 10.07 -8.98
CA PRO A 85 -21.90 9.03 -8.78
C PRO A 85 -20.55 9.42 -9.39
N GLY A 86 -19.48 9.32 -8.58
CA GLY A 86 -18.09 9.60 -8.97
C GLY A 86 -17.65 11.06 -8.86
N VAL A 87 -18.55 12.02 -8.58
CA VAL A 87 -18.19 13.42 -8.32
C VAL A 87 -17.45 13.57 -7.00
N ASP A 88 -17.86 12.84 -5.97
CA ASP A 88 -17.18 12.75 -4.67
C ASP A 88 -15.73 12.25 -4.81
N THR A 89 -15.51 11.18 -5.58
CA THR A 89 -14.15 10.68 -5.91
C THR A 89 -13.36 11.75 -6.65
N GLN A 90 -13.94 12.38 -7.66
CA GLN A 90 -13.26 13.41 -8.45
C GLN A 90 -12.90 14.63 -7.61
N LEU A 91 -13.78 15.03 -6.71
CA LEU A 91 -13.54 16.09 -5.74
C LEU A 91 -12.33 15.78 -4.85
N ILE A 92 -12.23 14.55 -4.33
CA ILE A 92 -11.07 14.11 -3.52
C ILE A 92 -9.79 14.12 -4.36
N ILE A 93 -9.82 13.64 -5.61
CA ILE A 93 -8.68 13.68 -6.53
C ILE A 93 -8.19 15.13 -6.70
N ARG A 94 -9.09 16.08 -6.96
CA ARG A 94 -8.74 17.51 -7.11
C ARG A 94 -8.28 18.15 -5.80
N LYS A 95 -8.93 17.82 -4.68
CA LYS A 95 -8.56 18.32 -3.34
C LYS A 95 -7.13 18.00 -2.96
N TYR A 96 -6.68 16.78 -3.26
CA TYR A 96 -5.33 16.32 -2.94
C TYR A 96 -4.36 16.45 -4.12
N CYS A 97 -4.78 17.10 -5.21
CA CYS A 97 -3.97 17.28 -6.42
C CYS A 97 -3.39 15.94 -6.93
N LEU A 98 -4.14 14.85 -6.83
CA LEU A 98 -3.69 13.56 -7.30
C LEU A 98 -3.57 13.58 -8.83
N PRO A 99 -2.42 13.12 -9.40
CA PRO A 99 -2.23 13.09 -10.84
C PRO A 99 -3.01 11.90 -11.44
N ASP A 100 -4.25 12.12 -11.85
CA ASP A 100 -5.16 11.10 -12.39
C ASP A 100 -4.90 10.75 -13.87
N GLU A 101 -4.15 11.59 -14.59
CA GLU A 101 -3.75 11.34 -15.97
C GLU A 101 -2.24 11.10 -16.08
N HIS A 102 -1.85 10.16 -16.94
CA HIS A 102 -0.46 9.91 -17.27
C HIS A 102 -0.02 10.77 -18.45
N GLY A 103 1.15 11.40 -18.32
CA GLY A 103 1.75 12.16 -19.42
C GLY A 103 2.01 11.30 -20.66
N SER A 104 1.89 11.90 -21.84
CA SER A 104 2.01 11.20 -23.13
C SER A 104 3.29 10.39 -23.28
N ALA A 105 4.44 10.89 -22.79
CA ALA A 105 5.72 10.20 -22.84
C ALA A 105 5.71 8.88 -22.03
N ALA A 106 5.08 8.85 -20.84
CA ALA A 106 4.94 7.65 -20.02
C ALA A 106 3.99 6.64 -20.70
N VAL A 107 2.87 7.12 -21.26
CA VAL A 107 1.91 6.28 -22.01
C VAL A 107 2.59 5.64 -23.22
N GLU A 108 3.39 6.38 -23.99
CA GLU A 108 4.11 5.87 -25.15
C GLU A 108 5.21 4.86 -24.75
N GLU A 109 5.90 5.07 -23.63
CA GLU A 109 6.86 4.10 -23.11
C GLU A 109 6.17 2.80 -22.67
N ALA A 110 5.01 2.88 -22.00
CA ALA A 110 4.19 1.72 -21.64
C ALA A 110 3.72 0.95 -22.86
N LYS A 111 3.25 1.62 -23.93
CA LYS A 111 2.84 0.98 -25.18
C LYS A 111 4.00 0.24 -25.87
N ARG A 112 5.23 0.80 -25.83
CA ARG A 112 6.44 0.17 -26.39
C ARG A 112 6.87 -1.09 -25.65
N ALA A 113 6.58 -1.20 -24.35
CA ALA A 113 6.80 -2.42 -23.58
C ALA A 113 6.01 -3.61 -24.15
N GLY A 114 4.85 -3.37 -24.76
CA GLY A 114 4.00 -4.37 -25.38
C GLY A 114 2.95 -4.95 -24.44
N ARG A 115 2.29 -6.03 -24.88
CA ARG A 115 1.21 -6.69 -24.12
C ARG A 115 1.61 -8.06 -23.56
N ASN A 116 2.67 -8.66 -24.12
CA ASN A 116 3.11 -10.02 -23.80
C ASN A 116 4.61 -10.05 -23.55
N VAL A 117 5.05 -11.02 -22.78
CA VAL A 117 6.48 -11.34 -22.59
C VAL A 117 7.08 -11.77 -23.93
N ARG A 118 8.22 -11.20 -24.30
CA ARG A 118 8.89 -11.50 -25.55
C ARG A 118 9.96 -12.58 -25.31
N PRO A 119 10.29 -13.43 -26.31
CA PRO A 119 11.32 -14.48 -26.16
C PRO A 119 12.67 -13.95 -25.63
N ARG A 120 13.06 -12.74 -26.02
CA ARG A 120 14.30 -12.09 -25.55
C ARG A 120 14.27 -11.77 -24.04
N ASP A 121 13.08 -11.50 -23.48
CA ASP A 121 12.88 -11.12 -22.09
C ASP A 121 12.99 -12.34 -21.16
N VAL A 122 12.86 -13.57 -21.69
CA VAL A 122 12.96 -14.85 -20.98
C VAL A 122 14.42 -15.31 -20.83
N LYS A 123 15.30 -14.87 -21.74
CA LYS A 123 16.69 -15.34 -21.77
C LYS A 123 17.42 -15.08 -20.44
N GLY A 124 17.97 -16.14 -19.85
CA GLY A 124 18.74 -16.08 -18.60
C GLY A 124 17.89 -16.03 -17.33
N ARG A 125 16.57 -16.19 -17.44
CA ARG A 125 15.66 -16.28 -16.30
C ARG A 125 15.44 -17.72 -15.88
N THR A 126 15.13 -17.91 -14.61
CA THR A 126 14.71 -19.22 -14.10
C THR A 126 13.26 -19.49 -14.53
N ASP A 127 13.03 -20.69 -15.07
CA ASP A 127 11.71 -21.10 -15.54
C ASP A 127 10.91 -21.76 -14.41
N PHE A 128 9.84 -21.12 -13.98
CA PHE A 128 8.91 -21.59 -12.94
C PHE A 128 7.53 -21.93 -13.53
N ARG A 129 7.35 -21.95 -14.86
CA ARG A 129 6.04 -22.10 -15.51
C ARG A 129 5.34 -23.42 -15.20
N ASP A 130 6.10 -24.46 -14.94
CA ASP A 130 5.58 -25.79 -14.56
C ASP A 130 5.25 -25.93 -13.06
N TRP A 131 5.49 -24.87 -12.27
CA TRP A 131 5.21 -24.89 -10.84
C TRP A 131 3.76 -24.52 -10.57
N PRO A 132 3.05 -25.23 -9.63
CA PRO A 132 1.70 -24.85 -9.22
C PRO A 132 1.74 -23.47 -8.59
N THR A 133 1.29 -22.46 -9.29
CA THR A 133 1.37 -21.05 -8.90
C THR A 133 0.00 -20.42 -8.95
N VAL A 134 -0.38 -19.67 -7.92
CA VAL A 134 -1.66 -18.96 -7.84
C VAL A 134 -1.46 -17.52 -7.36
N THR A 135 -2.34 -16.62 -7.79
CA THR A 135 -2.55 -15.32 -7.16
C THR A 135 -3.78 -15.38 -6.26
N ILE A 136 -3.79 -14.64 -5.14
CA ILE A 136 -4.91 -14.57 -4.19
C ILE A 136 -5.12 -13.11 -3.81
N ASP A 137 -6.20 -12.50 -4.30
CA ASP A 137 -6.44 -11.06 -4.24
C ASP A 137 -7.89 -10.73 -3.90
N GLY A 138 -8.20 -9.46 -3.73
CA GLY A 138 -9.57 -8.97 -3.59
C GLY A 138 -10.40 -9.20 -4.85
N ASP A 139 -11.73 -9.26 -4.72
CA ASP A 139 -12.63 -9.61 -5.83
C ASP A 139 -12.52 -8.63 -7.01
N THR A 140 -12.31 -7.35 -6.75
CA THR A 140 -12.23 -6.27 -7.76
C THR A 140 -10.81 -5.99 -8.25
N ALA A 141 -9.78 -6.57 -7.64
CA ALA A 141 -8.38 -6.36 -8.01
C ALA A 141 -8.09 -6.81 -9.46
N ARG A 142 -7.24 -6.04 -10.16
CA ARG A 142 -6.78 -6.31 -11.52
C ARG A 142 -5.26 -6.21 -11.69
N ASP A 143 -4.58 -5.63 -10.73
CA ASP A 143 -3.14 -5.37 -10.67
C ASP A 143 -2.47 -6.35 -9.69
N PHE A 144 -2.39 -7.63 -10.13
CA PHE A 144 -1.85 -8.72 -9.32
C PHE A 144 -0.34 -8.60 -9.22
N ASP A 145 0.14 -8.10 -8.08
CA ASP A 145 1.56 -7.91 -7.78
C ASP A 145 2.28 -9.20 -7.45
N ASP A 146 1.60 -10.12 -6.75
CA ASP A 146 2.21 -11.31 -6.15
C ASP A 146 1.51 -12.61 -6.54
N ALA A 147 2.31 -13.67 -6.66
CA ALA A 147 1.87 -15.04 -6.84
C ALA A 147 2.68 -15.96 -5.91
N VAL A 148 2.08 -17.04 -5.50
CA VAL A 148 2.64 -17.96 -4.52
C VAL A 148 2.70 -19.38 -5.07
N THR A 149 3.84 -20.04 -4.82
CA THR A 149 4.05 -21.47 -5.01
C THR A 149 4.48 -22.09 -3.71
N LEU A 150 4.00 -23.26 -3.38
CA LEU A 150 4.38 -23.97 -2.17
C LEU A 150 4.48 -25.47 -2.42
N LYS A 151 5.52 -26.11 -1.87
CA LYS A 151 5.66 -27.56 -1.84
C LYS A 151 6.29 -28.03 -0.54
N ARG A 152 6.07 -29.28 -0.17
CA ARG A 152 6.76 -29.96 0.94
C ARG A 152 8.06 -30.58 0.41
N LEU A 153 9.16 -30.37 1.12
CA LEU A 153 10.45 -31.01 0.83
C LEU A 153 10.55 -32.40 1.49
N PRO A 154 11.47 -33.28 1.02
CA PRO A 154 11.65 -34.61 1.62
C PRO A 154 12.05 -34.61 3.09
N ASN A 155 12.71 -33.54 3.58
CA ASN A 155 13.06 -33.35 4.98
C ASN A 155 11.90 -32.85 5.85
N GLY A 156 10.70 -32.69 5.28
CA GLY A 156 9.52 -32.20 5.97
C GLY A 156 9.39 -30.68 6.02
N ASN A 157 10.39 -29.92 5.56
CA ASN A 157 10.31 -28.47 5.47
C ASN A 157 9.41 -28.01 4.32
N TYR A 158 8.99 -26.77 4.37
CA TYR A 158 8.26 -26.10 3.29
C TYR A 158 9.22 -25.41 2.35
N TRP A 159 8.94 -25.45 1.04
CA TRP A 159 9.61 -24.63 0.03
C TRP A 159 8.60 -23.62 -0.52
N LEU A 160 8.65 -22.42 0.04
CA LEU A 160 7.76 -21.31 -0.34
C LEU A 160 8.43 -20.48 -1.43
N GLY A 161 7.72 -20.28 -2.55
CA GLY A 161 8.07 -19.31 -3.59
C GLY A 161 7.12 -18.13 -3.55
N VAL A 162 7.64 -16.93 -3.33
CA VAL A 162 6.92 -15.66 -3.46
C VAL A 162 7.45 -14.99 -4.74
N HIS A 163 6.58 -14.86 -5.72
CA HIS A 163 6.88 -14.38 -7.06
C HIS A 163 6.22 -13.02 -7.25
N ILE A 164 7.02 -11.98 -7.41
CA ILE A 164 6.55 -10.60 -7.53
C ILE A 164 6.74 -10.10 -8.95
N ALA A 165 5.75 -9.41 -9.49
CA ALA A 165 5.78 -8.81 -10.84
C ALA A 165 7.06 -8.02 -11.08
N ASP A 166 7.81 -8.37 -12.14
CA ASP A 166 9.10 -7.74 -12.44
C ASP A 166 8.92 -6.39 -13.16
N VAL A 167 8.34 -5.43 -12.47
CA VAL A 167 8.13 -4.06 -12.97
C VAL A 167 9.45 -3.40 -13.37
N ALA A 168 10.53 -3.67 -12.60
CA ALA A 168 11.86 -3.12 -12.85
C ALA A 168 12.47 -3.52 -14.20
N HIS A 169 11.95 -4.58 -14.85
CA HIS A 169 12.33 -4.96 -16.21
C HIS A 169 11.75 -4.01 -17.26
N TYR A 170 10.53 -3.54 -17.05
CA TYR A 170 9.77 -2.73 -18.00
C TYR A 170 9.91 -1.22 -17.77
N VAL A 171 10.34 -0.82 -16.57
CA VAL A 171 10.48 0.59 -16.17
C VAL A 171 11.95 0.92 -15.95
N PRO A 172 12.66 1.37 -17.01
CA PRO A 172 14.05 1.79 -16.90
C PRO A 172 14.17 3.02 -15.99
N GLU A 173 15.19 3.00 -15.15
CA GLU A 173 15.50 4.06 -14.22
C GLU A 173 15.78 5.39 -14.95
N GLY A 174 15.14 6.49 -14.51
CA GLY A 174 15.24 7.82 -15.13
C GLY A 174 14.40 8.00 -16.40
N GLY A 175 13.69 6.97 -16.86
CA GLY A 175 12.77 7.05 -17.99
C GLY A 175 11.47 7.81 -17.68
N PRO A 176 10.64 8.09 -18.69
CA PRO A 176 9.35 8.76 -18.49
C PRO A 176 8.40 8.03 -17.51
N LEU A 177 8.35 6.70 -17.57
CA LEU A 177 7.55 5.89 -16.63
C LEU A 177 8.08 5.97 -15.21
N ASP A 178 9.41 5.94 -15.04
CA ASP A 178 10.05 6.04 -13.73
C ASP A 178 9.80 7.39 -13.07
N LYS A 179 9.94 8.48 -13.82
CA LYS A 179 9.65 9.84 -13.34
C LYS A 179 8.19 9.98 -12.94
N ALA A 180 7.27 9.52 -13.79
CA ALA A 180 5.85 9.58 -13.50
C ALA A 180 5.46 8.73 -12.27
N ALA A 181 6.13 7.60 -12.06
CA ALA A 181 5.91 6.76 -10.89
C ALA A 181 6.50 7.37 -9.61
N LEU A 182 7.67 8.02 -9.69
CA LEU A 182 8.27 8.76 -8.57
C LEU A 182 7.37 9.90 -8.12
N ASP A 183 6.86 10.70 -9.06
CA ASP A 183 5.96 11.83 -8.77
C ASP A 183 4.64 11.38 -8.09
N ARG A 184 4.16 10.18 -8.42
CA ARG A 184 2.95 9.59 -7.80
C ARG A 184 3.24 8.87 -6.49
N ALA A 185 4.43 8.32 -6.34
CA ALA A 185 4.89 7.47 -5.25
C ALA A 185 4.08 6.18 -5.03
N THR A 186 2.76 6.23 -5.20
CA THR A 186 1.85 5.09 -4.97
C THR A 186 0.60 5.16 -5.84
N SER A 187 -0.06 4.01 -6.05
CA SER A 187 -1.44 3.99 -6.55
C SER A 187 -2.41 4.36 -5.43
N VAL A 188 -3.51 5.03 -5.79
CA VAL A 188 -4.60 5.39 -4.86
C VAL A 188 -5.87 4.68 -5.29
N TYR A 189 -6.50 3.99 -4.35
CA TYR A 189 -7.71 3.20 -4.61
C TYR A 189 -8.93 3.87 -4.00
N PHE A 190 -9.94 4.10 -4.83
CA PHE A 190 -11.25 4.60 -4.44
C PHE A 190 -12.28 3.47 -4.57
N PRO A 191 -13.46 3.60 -3.98
CA PRO A 191 -14.51 2.58 -4.10
C PRO A 191 -14.91 2.27 -5.55
N ASP A 192 -14.90 3.28 -6.42
CA ASP A 192 -15.36 3.21 -7.82
C ASP A 192 -14.21 3.04 -8.84
N ARG A 193 -12.99 3.46 -8.50
CA ARG A 193 -11.84 3.43 -9.43
C ARG A 193 -10.49 3.42 -8.72
N ALA A 194 -9.43 3.17 -9.49
CA ALA A 194 -8.05 3.34 -9.02
C ALA A 194 -7.31 4.39 -9.85
N VAL A 195 -6.53 5.24 -9.19
CA VAL A 195 -5.51 6.09 -9.81
C VAL A 195 -4.18 5.35 -9.73
N HIS A 196 -3.84 4.65 -10.80
CA HIS A 196 -2.66 3.79 -10.83
C HIS A 196 -1.36 4.58 -10.92
N MET A 197 -0.31 4.07 -10.23
CA MET A 197 1.05 4.60 -10.33
C MET A 197 1.61 4.50 -11.75
N PHE A 198 1.26 3.44 -12.48
CA PHE A 198 1.61 3.24 -13.88
C PHE A 198 0.37 3.25 -14.79
N PRO A 199 0.54 3.54 -16.11
CA PRO A 199 -0.54 3.35 -17.07
C PRO A 199 -1.12 1.93 -17.02
N GLU A 200 -2.43 1.79 -17.23
CA GLU A 200 -3.15 0.50 -17.18
C GLU A 200 -2.50 -0.60 -18.05
N ALA A 201 -1.93 -0.22 -19.20
CA ALA A 201 -1.22 -1.16 -20.07
C ALA A 201 -0.10 -1.93 -19.35
N LEU A 202 0.50 -1.33 -18.32
CA LEU A 202 1.45 -1.99 -17.43
C LEU A 202 0.78 -2.50 -16.14
N ALA A 203 0.10 -1.64 -15.39
CA ALA A 203 -0.39 -1.95 -14.05
C ALA A 203 -1.35 -3.15 -14.06
N THR A 204 -2.41 -3.11 -14.87
CA THR A 204 -3.39 -4.20 -14.99
C THR A 204 -3.14 -5.11 -16.20
N GLY A 205 -2.17 -4.74 -17.04
CA GLY A 205 -1.82 -5.44 -18.30
C GLY A 205 -0.60 -6.33 -18.17
N LEU A 206 0.56 -5.82 -18.65
CA LEU A 206 1.79 -6.59 -18.83
C LEU A 206 2.45 -7.04 -17.52
N CYS A 207 2.40 -6.20 -16.47
CA CYS A 207 2.99 -6.54 -15.18
C CYS A 207 2.09 -7.42 -14.32
N SER A 208 0.76 -7.25 -14.39
CA SER A 208 -0.18 -8.03 -13.59
C SER A 208 -0.04 -9.54 -13.82
N LEU A 209 0.14 -10.31 -12.75
CA LEU A 209 0.37 -11.76 -12.77
C LEU A 209 -0.92 -12.55 -13.09
N ARG A 210 -1.55 -12.21 -14.20
CA ARG A 210 -2.79 -12.80 -14.67
C ARG A 210 -2.65 -14.31 -14.88
N PRO A 211 -3.73 -15.10 -14.62
CA PRO A 211 -3.69 -16.53 -14.83
C PRO A 211 -3.60 -16.90 -16.32
N LYS A 212 -2.98 -18.03 -16.60
CA LYS A 212 -2.87 -18.67 -17.93
C LYS A 212 -2.08 -17.84 -18.95
N VAL A 213 -1.20 -16.94 -18.48
CA VAL A 213 -0.27 -16.21 -19.34
C VAL A 213 1.11 -16.13 -18.70
N ASP A 214 2.15 -16.10 -19.53
CA ASP A 214 3.53 -15.94 -19.06
C ASP A 214 3.75 -14.55 -18.50
N ARG A 215 4.39 -14.46 -17.32
CA ARG A 215 4.73 -13.20 -16.65
C ARG A 215 6.14 -13.25 -16.08
N LEU A 216 6.86 -12.13 -16.21
CA LEU A 216 8.19 -11.97 -15.60
C LEU A 216 8.06 -11.63 -14.13
N VAL A 217 8.90 -12.25 -13.31
CA VAL A 217 8.89 -12.07 -11.86
C VAL A 217 10.31 -11.90 -11.30
N GLN A 218 10.40 -11.24 -10.15
CA GLN A 218 11.48 -11.43 -9.20
C GLN A 218 10.96 -12.32 -8.07
N SER A 219 11.66 -13.40 -7.80
CA SER A 219 11.19 -14.46 -6.90
C SER A 219 12.10 -14.60 -5.70
N CYS A 220 11.48 -14.67 -4.52
CA CYS A 220 12.11 -15.07 -3.27
C CYS A 220 11.66 -16.49 -2.95
N LEU A 221 12.58 -17.46 -3.03
CA LEU A 221 12.33 -18.86 -2.66
C LEU A 221 12.91 -19.12 -1.28
N MET A 222 12.16 -19.75 -0.39
CA MET A 222 12.55 -19.92 1.02
C MET A 222 12.29 -21.35 1.49
N GLU A 223 13.29 -21.96 2.13
CA GLU A 223 13.11 -23.19 2.89
C GLU A 223 12.76 -22.85 4.33
N ILE A 224 11.57 -23.27 4.77
CA ILE A 224 10.98 -22.92 6.06
C ILE A 224 10.64 -24.20 6.82
N ASP A 225 11.02 -24.28 8.09
CA ASP A 225 10.69 -25.43 8.94
C ASP A 225 9.29 -25.33 9.56
N SER A 226 8.89 -26.36 10.29
CA SER A 226 7.60 -26.44 11.00
C SER A 226 7.45 -25.39 12.13
N GLN A 227 8.53 -24.71 12.53
CA GLN A 227 8.50 -23.62 13.51
C GLN A 227 8.44 -22.24 12.84
N GLY A 228 8.42 -22.20 11.50
CA GLY A 228 8.37 -20.98 10.70
C GLY A 228 9.76 -20.33 10.50
N THR A 229 10.87 -21.04 10.76
CA THR A 229 12.22 -20.50 10.59
C THR A 229 12.69 -20.68 9.16
N VAL A 230 13.17 -19.60 8.54
CA VAL A 230 13.82 -19.64 7.22
C VAL A 230 15.25 -20.11 7.38
N HIS A 231 15.59 -21.28 6.82
CA HIS A 231 16.94 -21.88 6.86
C HIS A 231 17.82 -21.44 5.70
N ARG A 232 17.25 -21.36 4.52
CA ARG A 232 17.92 -20.85 3.32
C ARG A 232 16.93 -20.17 2.40
N TYR A 233 17.44 -19.31 1.54
CA TYR A 233 16.66 -18.64 0.53
C TYR A 233 17.46 -18.45 -0.76
N GLU A 234 16.73 -18.26 -1.84
CA GLU A 234 17.29 -17.98 -3.16
C GLU A 234 16.50 -16.84 -3.83
N MET A 235 17.22 -15.94 -4.51
CA MET A 235 16.63 -14.81 -5.24
C MET A 235 16.81 -15.01 -6.73
N HIS A 236 15.72 -14.97 -7.50
CA HIS A 236 15.75 -15.24 -8.94
C HIS A 236 15.02 -14.16 -9.75
N ASP A 237 15.58 -13.81 -10.91
CA ASP A 237 14.77 -13.30 -12.01
C ASP A 237 14.12 -14.50 -12.70
N GLY A 238 12.80 -14.57 -12.72
CA GLY A 238 12.06 -15.74 -13.19
C GLY A 238 10.98 -15.42 -14.21
N ILE A 239 10.36 -16.49 -14.68
CA ILE A 239 9.13 -16.47 -15.46
C ILE A 239 8.15 -17.47 -14.86
N ILE A 240 6.89 -17.08 -14.69
CA ILE A 240 5.81 -17.93 -14.22
C ILE A 240 4.67 -18.03 -15.22
N HIS A 241 3.82 -19.04 -15.03
CA HIS A 241 2.55 -19.22 -15.72
C HIS A 241 1.49 -19.55 -14.65
N SER A 242 0.84 -18.53 -14.08
CA SER A 242 -0.10 -18.73 -12.97
C SER A 242 -1.25 -19.66 -13.37
N ASN A 243 -1.55 -20.64 -12.52
CA ASN A 243 -2.60 -21.65 -12.75
C ASN A 243 -4.00 -21.07 -12.57
N ALA A 244 -4.18 -20.21 -11.57
CA ALA A 244 -5.46 -19.62 -11.27
C ALA A 244 -5.31 -18.26 -10.56
N ARG A 245 -6.25 -17.37 -10.82
CA ARG A 245 -6.52 -16.21 -9.98
C ARG A 245 -7.60 -16.63 -8.97
N MET A 246 -7.27 -16.56 -7.71
CA MET A 246 -8.18 -16.84 -6.60
C MET A 246 -8.58 -15.55 -5.91
N THR A 247 -9.73 -15.54 -5.26
CA THR A 247 -10.13 -14.47 -4.35
C THR A 247 -9.90 -14.88 -2.90
N TYR A 248 -9.77 -13.90 -1.99
CA TYR A 248 -9.74 -14.19 -0.56
C TYR A 248 -11.00 -14.93 -0.12
N SER A 249 -12.16 -14.59 -0.69
CA SER A 249 -13.45 -15.25 -0.44
C SER A 249 -13.42 -16.72 -0.88
N ASP A 250 -12.93 -17.01 -2.09
CA ASP A 250 -12.84 -18.39 -2.62
C ASP A 250 -11.92 -19.26 -1.75
N VAL A 251 -10.72 -18.76 -1.42
CA VAL A 251 -9.76 -19.52 -0.59
C VAL A 251 -10.30 -19.73 0.82
N ASN A 252 -10.95 -18.72 1.40
CA ASN A 252 -11.59 -18.87 2.70
C ASN A 252 -12.75 -19.88 2.69
N ALA A 253 -13.56 -19.89 1.62
CA ALA A 253 -14.60 -20.90 1.43
C ALA A 253 -14.02 -22.33 1.38
N ILE A 254 -12.89 -22.50 0.67
CA ILE A 254 -12.20 -23.80 0.58
C ILE A 254 -11.61 -24.24 1.92
N LEU A 255 -10.95 -23.35 2.66
CA LEU A 255 -10.19 -23.69 3.87
C LEU A 255 -11.05 -23.68 5.14
N SER A 256 -11.77 -22.59 5.39
CA SER A 256 -12.51 -22.38 6.64
C SER A 256 -13.90 -22.98 6.58
N ASN A 257 -14.66 -22.71 5.53
CA ASN A 257 -16.04 -23.17 5.39
C ASN A 257 -16.14 -24.59 4.86
N LYS A 258 -15.05 -25.12 4.26
CA LYS A 258 -14.98 -26.44 3.61
C LYS A 258 -16.09 -26.66 2.58
N ASP A 259 -16.39 -25.57 1.82
CA ASP A 259 -17.43 -25.57 0.80
C ASP A 259 -17.14 -26.62 -0.28
N GLU A 260 -18.01 -27.61 -0.39
CA GLU A 260 -17.81 -28.74 -1.31
C GLU A 260 -17.84 -28.33 -2.78
N LEU A 261 -18.64 -27.33 -3.15
CA LEU A 261 -18.71 -26.85 -4.54
C LEU A 261 -17.41 -26.18 -4.94
N MET A 262 -16.89 -25.31 -4.06
CA MET A 262 -15.62 -24.63 -4.28
C MET A 262 -14.44 -25.61 -4.25
N ARG A 263 -14.42 -26.57 -3.33
CA ARG A 263 -13.41 -27.63 -3.27
C ARG A 263 -13.43 -28.51 -4.52
N ASN A 264 -14.60 -28.86 -5.04
CA ASN A 264 -14.72 -29.61 -6.28
C ASN A 264 -14.27 -28.82 -7.51
N ARG A 265 -14.62 -27.52 -7.57
CA ARG A 265 -14.21 -26.62 -8.65
C ARG A 265 -12.70 -26.49 -8.74
N TYR A 266 -12.01 -26.37 -7.60
CA TYR A 266 -10.56 -26.18 -7.50
C TYR A 266 -9.83 -27.41 -6.93
N ARG A 267 -10.36 -28.62 -7.14
CA ARG A 267 -9.87 -29.87 -6.54
C ARG A 267 -8.36 -30.09 -6.66
N GLU A 268 -7.75 -29.65 -7.78
CA GLU A 268 -6.32 -29.80 -8.02
C GLU A 268 -5.48 -28.83 -7.16
N LEU A 269 -6.06 -27.71 -6.72
CA LEU A 269 -5.41 -26.70 -5.90
C LEU A 269 -5.71 -26.83 -4.40
N VAL A 270 -6.72 -27.61 -4.02
CA VAL A 270 -7.07 -27.81 -2.60
C VAL A 270 -5.90 -28.29 -1.74
N PRO A 271 -5.08 -29.28 -2.18
CA PRO A 271 -3.90 -29.68 -1.40
C PRO A 271 -2.87 -28.56 -1.23
N LEU A 272 -2.73 -27.67 -2.23
CA LEU A 272 -1.87 -26.51 -2.14
C LEU A 272 -2.36 -25.53 -1.07
N PHE A 273 -3.67 -25.22 -1.04
CA PHE A 273 -4.25 -24.33 -0.04
C PHE A 273 -4.17 -24.90 1.38
N GLU A 274 -4.41 -26.20 1.56
CA GLU A 274 -4.23 -26.86 2.85
C GLU A 274 -2.77 -26.77 3.34
N LEU A 275 -1.82 -26.99 2.45
CA LEU A 275 -0.38 -26.82 2.77
C LEU A 275 -0.03 -25.37 3.10
N MET A 276 -0.66 -24.40 2.41
CA MET A 276 -0.51 -22.96 2.72
C MET A 276 -1.05 -22.63 4.11
N SER A 277 -2.16 -23.23 4.53
CA SER A 277 -2.71 -23.07 5.88
C SER A 277 -1.76 -23.61 6.95
N ASP A 278 -1.16 -24.80 6.73
CA ASP A 278 -0.16 -25.35 7.67
C ASP A 278 1.05 -24.42 7.82
N LEU A 279 1.56 -23.88 6.70
CA LEU A 279 2.69 -22.95 6.74
C LEU A 279 2.30 -21.63 7.41
N PHE A 280 1.10 -21.12 7.17
CA PHE A 280 0.58 -19.94 7.84
C PHE A 280 0.64 -20.11 9.37
N ASP A 281 0.18 -21.24 9.92
CA ASP A 281 0.21 -21.48 11.36
C ASP A 281 1.65 -21.46 11.92
N ALA A 282 2.61 -22.02 11.18
CA ALA A 282 4.02 -22.01 11.57
C ALA A 282 4.60 -20.59 11.59
N LEU A 283 4.37 -19.79 10.52
CA LEU A 283 4.86 -18.42 10.39
C LEU A 283 4.20 -17.48 11.40
N HIS A 284 2.88 -17.52 11.49
CA HIS A 284 2.11 -16.72 12.44
C HIS A 284 2.51 -17.03 13.89
N GLY A 285 2.65 -18.32 14.24
CA GLY A 285 3.12 -18.75 15.54
C GLY A 285 4.52 -18.23 15.86
N ARG A 286 5.45 -18.23 14.89
CA ARG A 286 6.79 -17.65 15.06
C ARG A 286 6.72 -16.14 15.29
N ARG A 287 5.96 -15.41 14.47
CA ARG A 287 5.77 -13.96 14.59
C ARG A 287 5.15 -13.59 15.94
N TYR A 288 4.16 -14.34 16.39
CA TYR A 288 3.55 -14.15 17.70
C TYR A 288 4.56 -14.38 18.85
N ARG A 289 5.34 -15.47 18.81
CA ARG A 289 6.38 -15.74 19.83
C ARG A 289 7.45 -14.65 19.88
N ARG A 290 7.79 -14.05 18.75
CA ARG A 290 8.73 -12.90 18.66
C ARG A 290 8.17 -11.65 19.33
N GLY A 291 6.84 -11.53 19.45
CA GLY A 291 6.16 -10.45 20.12
C GLY A 291 5.65 -9.35 19.17
N SER A 292 5.44 -9.68 17.89
CA SER A 292 4.82 -8.76 16.93
C SER A 292 3.46 -8.30 17.43
N ILE A 293 3.18 -7.00 17.26
CA ILE A 293 1.87 -6.42 17.58
C ILE A 293 0.94 -6.66 16.38
N ASP A 294 -0.20 -7.29 16.60
CA ASP A 294 -1.25 -7.45 15.60
C ASP A 294 -2.44 -6.60 16.00
N PHE A 295 -2.68 -5.52 15.26
CA PHE A 295 -3.82 -4.64 15.45
C PHE A 295 -4.99 -5.15 14.62
N ASP A 296 -5.98 -5.73 15.26
CA ASP A 296 -7.24 -6.11 14.63
C ASP A 296 -8.25 -4.97 14.72
N LEU A 297 -7.94 -3.87 14.02
CA LEU A 297 -8.82 -2.71 13.96
C LEU A 297 -9.80 -2.86 12.78
N PRO A 298 -11.09 -2.63 13.01
CA PRO A 298 -12.06 -2.70 11.92
C PRO A 298 -11.80 -1.62 10.88
N SER A 299 -11.73 -2.01 9.63
CA SER A 299 -11.77 -1.12 8.48
C SER A 299 -13.16 -1.16 7.83
N ALA A 300 -13.52 -0.07 7.15
CA ALA A 300 -14.79 0.02 6.43
C ALA A 300 -14.60 -0.48 4.99
N GLU A 301 -15.58 -1.21 4.50
CA GLU A 301 -15.73 -1.59 3.11
C GLU A 301 -17.05 -1.02 2.58
N PHE A 302 -17.03 -0.46 1.37
CA PHE A 302 -18.17 0.15 0.73
C PHE A 302 -18.75 -0.85 -0.26
N LEU A 303 -20.02 -1.23 -0.05
CA LEU A 303 -20.78 -1.98 -1.04
C LEU A 303 -21.43 -0.98 -1.98
N MET A 304 -21.20 -1.16 -3.29
CA MET A 304 -21.72 -0.29 -4.33
C MET A 304 -22.87 -0.98 -5.06
N ASP A 305 -23.89 -0.22 -5.42
CA ASP A 305 -24.95 -0.70 -6.31
C ASP A 305 -24.51 -0.67 -7.79
N ASP A 306 -25.36 -1.16 -8.69
CA ASP A 306 -25.08 -1.21 -10.13
C ASP A 306 -24.94 0.21 -10.77
N GLU A 307 -25.47 1.23 -10.12
CA GLU A 307 -25.37 2.64 -10.53
C GLU A 307 -24.13 3.33 -9.97
N GLY A 308 -23.31 2.62 -9.14
CA GLY A 308 -22.08 3.15 -8.56
C GLY A 308 -22.33 4.05 -7.33
N ARG A 309 -23.46 3.89 -6.63
CA ARG A 309 -23.74 4.55 -5.35
C ARG A 309 -23.40 3.62 -4.19
N VAL A 310 -23.06 4.18 -3.05
CA VAL A 310 -22.84 3.41 -1.82
C VAL A 310 -24.18 2.86 -1.31
N GLU A 311 -24.37 1.55 -1.43
CA GLU A 311 -25.52 0.83 -0.88
C GLU A 311 -25.40 0.60 0.63
N ALA A 312 -24.19 0.21 1.08
CA ALA A 312 -23.93 -0.04 2.49
C ALA A 312 -22.45 0.19 2.84
N VAL A 313 -22.20 0.49 4.12
CA VAL A 313 -20.86 0.49 4.71
C VAL A 313 -20.79 -0.66 5.69
N VAL A 314 -19.94 -1.63 5.42
CA VAL A 314 -19.77 -2.84 6.25
C VAL A 314 -18.37 -2.89 6.86
N ALA A 315 -18.18 -3.71 7.89
CA ALA A 315 -16.84 -3.98 8.38
C ALA A 315 -16.12 -4.91 7.38
N ALA A 316 -14.94 -4.50 6.92
CA ALA A 316 -14.12 -5.37 6.08
C ALA A 316 -13.75 -6.65 6.83
N GLU A 317 -13.92 -7.79 6.19
CA GLU A 317 -13.61 -9.08 6.77
C GLU A 317 -12.13 -9.42 6.56
N ARG A 318 -11.38 -9.56 7.66
CA ARG A 318 -10.00 -10.08 7.62
C ARG A 318 -10.03 -11.59 7.90
N ASN A 319 -10.40 -12.38 6.90
CA ASN A 319 -10.52 -13.83 7.00
C ASN A 319 -9.15 -14.55 6.92
N LEU A 320 -9.16 -15.90 7.04
CA LEU A 320 -7.95 -16.72 7.03
C LEU A 320 -7.10 -16.49 5.77
N ALA A 321 -7.71 -16.36 4.61
CA ALA A 321 -6.98 -16.18 3.35
C ALA A 321 -6.20 -14.84 3.30
N HIS A 322 -6.78 -13.76 3.81
CA HIS A 322 -6.06 -12.47 3.96
C HIS A 322 -4.83 -12.63 4.84
N ARG A 323 -4.98 -13.25 6.01
CA ARG A 323 -3.90 -13.44 6.98
C ARG A 323 -2.80 -14.37 6.45
N LEU A 324 -3.18 -15.37 5.65
CA LEU A 324 -2.25 -16.32 5.03
C LEU A 324 -1.34 -15.62 4.01
N VAL A 325 -1.92 -14.84 3.10
CA VAL A 325 -1.15 -14.07 2.11
C VAL A 325 -0.27 -13.03 2.81
N GLU A 326 -0.82 -12.33 3.82
CA GLU A 326 -0.06 -11.38 4.64
C GLU A 326 1.20 -12.00 5.24
N GLU A 327 1.12 -13.18 5.88
CA GLU A 327 2.29 -13.85 6.48
C GLU A 327 3.34 -14.22 5.41
N PHE A 328 2.92 -14.63 4.20
CA PHE A 328 3.84 -14.94 3.12
C PHE A 328 4.54 -13.69 2.59
N MET A 329 3.83 -12.58 2.47
CA MET A 329 4.42 -11.30 2.08
C MET A 329 5.35 -10.76 3.17
N LEU A 330 4.99 -10.88 4.44
CA LEU A 330 5.84 -10.46 5.56
C LEU A 330 7.16 -11.24 5.58
N VAL A 331 7.13 -12.56 5.47
CA VAL A 331 8.38 -13.36 5.49
C VAL A 331 9.25 -13.09 4.26
N ALA A 332 8.67 -12.84 3.08
CA ALA A 332 9.41 -12.47 1.88
C ALA A 332 10.06 -11.08 2.04
N ASN A 333 9.32 -10.08 2.53
CA ASN A 333 9.83 -8.75 2.81
C ASN A 333 10.98 -8.77 3.84
N GLU A 334 10.84 -9.53 4.94
CA GLU A 334 11.91 -9.72 5.93
C GLU A 334 13.14 -10.38 5.32
N THR A 335 12.95 -11.43 4.50
CA THR A 335 14.05 -12.17 3.86
C THR A 335 14.82 -11.32 2.87
N VAL A 336 14.10 -10.53 2.04
CA VAL A 336 14.73 -9.59 1.09
C VAL A 336 15.47 -8.47 1.82
N ALA A 337 14.88 -7.92 2.90
CA ALA A 337 15.55 -6.91 3.72
C ALA A 337 16.85 -7.43 4.32
N GLN A 338 16.83 -8.62 4.93
CA GLN A 338 18.02 -9.27 5.49
C GLN A 338 19.09 -9.55 4.43
N HIS A 339 18.68 -9.99 3.22
CA HIS A 339 19.61 -10.21 2.11
C HIS A 339 20.34 -8.94 1.71
N LEU A 340 19.61 -7.82 1.53
CA LEU A 340 20.19 -6.54 1.13
C LEU A 340 21.09 -5.96 2.23
N ASP A 341 20.68 -6.08 3.49
CA ASP A 341 21.43 -5.62 4.65
C ASP A 341 22.76 -6.40 4.80
N GLN A 342 22.72 -7.74 4.75
CA GLN A 342 23.92 -8.61 4.81
C GLN A 342 24.89 -8.38 3.65
N GLN A 343 24.37 -8.00 2.48
CA GLN A 343 25.20 -7.66 1.32
C GLN A 343 25.72 -6.20 1.36
N ASN A 344 25.36 -5.41 2.37
CA ASN A 344 25.58 -3.96 2.42
C ASN A 344 25.16 -3.27 1.09
N SER A 345 24.06 -3.74 0.49
CA SER A 345 23.53 -3.17 -0.75
C SER A 345 22.70 -1.96 -0.41
N PRO A 346 22.87 -0.82 -1.13
CA PRO A 346 22.00 0.33 -0.97
C PRO A 346 20.55 -0.08 -1.26
N ALA A 347 19.67 0.14 -0.28
CA ALA A 347 18.25 -0.21 -0.38
C ALA A 347 17.41 0.72 0.50
N LEU A 348 16.11 0.75 0.26
CA LEU A 348 15.15 1.39 1.15
C LEU A 348 14.59 0.35 2.12
N PHE A 349 14.69 0.64 3.41
CA PHE A 349 14.05 -0.14 4.46
C PHE A 349 12.74 0.54 4.88
N ARG A 350 11.76 -0.25 5.28
CA ARG A 350 10.55 0.24 5.94
C ARG A 350 10.77 0.16 7.44
N VAL A 351 11.12 1.27 8.04
CA VAL A 351 11.50 1.35 9.45
C VAL A 351 10.33 1.80 10.32
N HIS A 352 10.29 1.30 11.52
CA HIS A 352 9.34 1.71 12.56
C HIS A 352 10.07 1.74 13.89
N GLU A 353 10.40 2.94 14.35
CA GLU A 353 11.13 3.13 15.59
C GLU A 353 10.28 2.85 16.83
N PRO A 354 10.91 2.57 17.98
CA PRO A 354 10.19 2.49 19.25
C PRO A 354 9.42 3.78 19.52
N PRO A 355 8.25 3.70 20.21
CA PRO A 355 7.51 4.89 20.60
C PRO A 355 8.32 5.76 21.58
N GLU A 356 8.09 7.07 21.56
CA GLU A 356 8.71 8.00 22.49
C GLU A 356 8.30 7.70 23.93
N PRO A 357 9.22 7.72 24.91
CA PRO A 357 8.91 7.44 26.32
C PRO A 357 7.79 8.32 26.88
N SER A 358 7.71 9.59 26.47
CA SER A 358 6.62 10.51 26.87
C SER A 358 5.25 10.00 26.40
N LYS A 359 5.15 9.52 25.16
CA LYS A 359 3.90 8.96 24.61
C LYS A 359 3.52 7.64 25.26
N VAL A 360 4.51 6.83 25.62
CA VAL A 360 4.28 5.60 26.40
C VAL A 360 3.75 5.95 27.80
N SER A 361 4.29 6.99 28.45
CA SER A 361 3.80 7.45 29.77
C SER A 361 2.35 7.92 29.68
N GLU A 362 2.00 8.76 28.70
CA GLU A 362 0.61 9.21 28.47
C GLU A 362 -0.34 8.03 28.26
N PHE A 363 0.09 7.04 27.45
CA PHE A 363 -0.66 5.81 27.21
C PHE A 363 -0.84 4.97 28.49
N GLU A 364 0.23 4.82 29.29
CA GLU A 364 0.21 4.06 30.54
C GLU A 364 -0.71 4.69 31.59
N GLU A 365 -0.71 6.03 31.74
CA GLU A 365 -1.64 6.75 32.63
C GLU A 365 -3.09 6.46 32.24
N PHE A 366 -3.41 6.49 30.95
CA PHE A 366 -4.75 6.17 30.48
C PHE A 366 -5.12 4.71 30.78
N THR A 367 -4.26 3.76 30.44
CA THR A 367 -4.56 2.33 30.66
C THR A 367 -4.64 1.96 32.13
N ALA A 368 -3.85 2.63 32.98
CA ALA A 368 -3.91 2.47 34.44
C ALA A 368 -5.27 2.89 35.02
N SER A 369 -5.90 3.94 34.48
CA SER A 369 -7.25 4.36 34.86
C SER A 369 -8.32 3.30 34.57
N LEU A 370 -8.05 2.41 33.63
CA LEU A 370 -8.88 1.25 33.25
C LEU A 370 -8.47 -0.04 34.01
N GLY A 371 -7.46 0.02 34.87
CA GLY A 371 -6.95 -1.13 35.62
C GLY A 371 -5.98 -2.02 34.81
N PHE A 372 -5.39 -1.49 33.74
CA PHE A 372 -4.41 -2.20 32.92
C PHE A 372 -3.05 -1.49 32.93
N SER A 373 -1.99 -2.22 32.72
CA SER A 373 -0.61 -1.70 32.68
C SER A 373 0.24 -2.55 31.74
N LEU A 374 1.23 -1.90 31.10
CA LEU A 374 2.30 -2.55 30.35
C LEU A 374 3.28 -3.31 31.27
N GLY A 375 3.38 -2.89 32.54
CA GLY A 375 4.22 -3.52 33.55
C GLY A 375 5.72 -3.34 33.30
N VAL A 376 6.12 -2.24 32.62
CA VAL A 376 7.50 -1.92 32.31
C VAL A 376 7.69 -0.41 32.25
N SER A 377 8.90 0.08 32.54
CA SER A 377 9.22 1.52 32.41
C SER A 377 9.12 1.94 30.94
N PRO A 378 8.64 3.18 30.64
CA PRO A 378 8.45 3.69 29.30
C PRO A 378 9.69 3.63 28.40
N ASP A 379 10.89 3.81 28.94
CA ASP A 379 12.18 3.72 28.26
C ASP A 379 12.61 2.30 27.91
N ARG A 380 11.97 1.27 28.46
CA ARG A 380 12.30 -0.15 28.26
C ARG A 380 11.21 -0.94 27.55
N VAL A 381 10.24 -0.26 27.02
CA VAL A 381 9.12 -0.89 26.33
C VAL A 381 9.62 -1.67 25.11
N LYS A 382 9.01 -2.83 24.88
CA LYS A 382 9.26 -3.72 23.72
C LYS A 382 7.90 -4.09 23.11
N PRO A 383 7.85 -4.47 21.83
CA PRO A 383 6.60 -4.84 21.15
C PRO A 383 5.77 -5.86 21.93
N ARG A 384 6.41 -6.88 22.51
CA ARG A 384 5.73 -7.92 23.32
C ARG A 384 4.95 -7.41 24.53
N HIS A 385 5.29 -6.22 25.07
CA HIS A 385 4.53 -5.65 26.19
C HIS A 385 3.18 -5.16 25.71
N PHE A 386 3.13 -4.52 24.56
CA PHE A 386 1.90 -4.11 23.89
C PHE A 386 1.08 -5.32 23.42
N GLN A 387 1.71 -6.32 22.83
CA GLN A 387 1.07 -7.56 22.42
C GLN A 387 0.37 -8.25 23.59
N ARG A 388 1.03 -8.37 24.74
CA ARG A 388 0.46 -8.97 25.95
C ARG A 388 -0.71 -8.16 26.49
N LEU A 389 -0.63 -6.83 26.45
CA LEU A 389 -1.73 -5.97 26.87
C LEU A 389 -2.95 -6.17 26.00
N LEU A 390 -2.79 -6.18 24.66
CA LEU A 390 -3.89 -6.48 23.71
C LEU A 390 -4.48 -7.86 23.97
N GLY A 391 -3.66 -8.89 24.20
CA GLY A 391 -4.15 -10.24 24.52
C GLY A 391 -4.98 -10.30 25.82
N ARG A 392 -4.68 -9.45 26.84
CA ARG A 392 -5.46 -9.34 28.06
C ARG A 392 -6.78 -8.58 27.89
N LEU A 393 -6.86 -7.76 26.85
CA LEU A 393 -8.04 -6.95 26.51
C LEU A 393 -8.99 -7.65 25.54
N HIS A 394 -8.53 -8.70 24.90
CA HIS A 394 -9.30 -9.40 23.86
C HIS A 394 -10.71 -9.78 24.35
N GLY A 395 -11.72 -9.40 23.57
CA GLY A 395 -13.14 -9.60 23.87
C GLY A 395 -13.73 -8.66 24.93
N LYS A 396 -12.97 -7.69 25.45
CA LYS A 396 -13.46 -6.69 26.41
C LYS A 396 -13.88 -5.39 25.72
N ALA A 397 -14.74 -4.61 26.40
CA ALA A 397 -15.20 -3.32 25.88
C ALA A 397 -14.05 -2.32 25.68
N GLU A 398 -13.00 -2.42 26.50
CA GLU A 398 -11.81 -1.56 26.46
C GLU A 398 -10.82 -1.90 25.33
N GLU A 399 -10.97 -3.03 24.66
CA GLU A 399 -10.05 -3.49 23.61
C GLU A 399 -9.86 -2.44 22.52
N ARG A 400 -10.96 -1.96 21.93
CA ARG A 400 -10.90 -0.99 20.81
C ARG A 400 -10.34 0.37 21.20
N PRO A 401 -10.82 1.03 22.29
CA PRO A 401 -10.26 2.30 22.75
C PRO A 401 -8.76 2.20 23.05
N VAL A 402 -8.34 1.14 23.74
CA VAL A 402 -6.92 0.94 24.09
C VAL A 402 -6.07 0.66 22.86
N ALA A 403 -6.54 -0.19 21.93
CA ALA A 403 -5.82 -0.47 20.68
C ALA A 403 -5.64 0.80 19.83
N PHE A 404 -6.67 1.65 19.75
CA PHE A 404 -6.59 2.93 19.04
C PHE A 404 -5.59 3.90 19.69
N LEU A 405 -5.61 4.05 21.01
CA LEU A 405 -4.65 4.90 21.73
C LEU A 405 -3.23 4.34 21.68
N MET A 406 -3.09 3.01 21.72
CA MET A 406 -1.80 2.34 21.51
C MET A 406 -1.22 2.68 20.13
N LEU A 407 -2.02 2.61 19.08
CA LEU A 407 -1.59 2.99 17.72
C LEU A 407 -1.15 4.46 17.67
N ARG A 408 -1.88 5.36 18.34
CA ARG A 408 -1.51 6.79 18.41
C ARG A 408 -0.23 7.07 19.22
N ALA A 409 0.12 6.21 20.15
CA ALA A 409 1.37 6.30 20.91
C ALA A 409 2.58 5.81 20.10
N MET A 410 2.37 5.02 19.04
CA MET A 410 3.44 4.53 18.16
C MET A 410 3.98 5.63 17.26
N GLN A 411 5.24 5.49 16.85
CA GLN A 411 5.82 6.25 15.75
C GLN A 411 5.17 5.86 14.41
N GLN A 412 5.27 6.74 13.43
CA GLN A 412 4.88 6.38 12.06
C GLN A 412 6.00 5.59 11.39
N ALA A 413 5.65 4.53 10.70
CA ALA A 413 6.60 3.83 9.85
C ALA A 413 6.96 4.70 8.63
N ARG A 414 8.25 4.76 8.27
CA ARG A 414 8.76 5.54 7.13
C ARG A 414 9.74 4.73 6.29
N TYR A 415 10.10 5.25 5.13
CA TYR A 415 11.19 4.67 4.33
C TYR A 415 12.51 5.35 4.68
N GLU A 416 13.57 4.55 4.80
CA GLU A 416 14.88 5.00 5.24
C GLU A 416 15.98 4.18 4.55
N PRO A 417 17.09 4.80 4.11
CA PRO A 417 18.25 4.05 3.60
C PRO A 417 18.97 3.23 4.67
N GLU A 418 18.83 3.60 5.94
CA GLU A 418 19.42 2.90 7.07
C GLU A 418 18.43 1.93 7.70
N ASN A 419 18.89 0.73 8.03
CA ASN A 419 18.08 -0.27 8.73
C ASN A 419 17.97 0.04 10.22
N LEU A 420 16.85 0.60 10.66
CA LEU A 420 16.54 0.86 12.08
C LEU A 420 15.59 -0.19 12.68
N GLY A 421 15.30 -1.26 11.94
CA GLY A 421 14.35 -2.28 12.35
C GLY A 421 12.88 -1.82 12.24
N HIS A 422 11.96 -2.72 12.65
CA HIS A 422 10.53 -2.44 12.62
C HIS A 422 9.86 -2.86 13.92
N PHE A 423 9.63 -1.90 14.82
CA PHE A 423 9.12 -2.13 16.17
C PHE A 423 7.79 -2.90 16.18
N GLY A 424 6.77 -2.45 15.44
CA GLY A 424 5.45 -3.09 15.43
C GLY A 424 5.47 -4.55 15.00
N LEU A 425 6.34 -4.90 14.02
CA LEU A 425 6.54 -6.28 13.56
C LEU A 425 7.53 -7.06 14.43
N ALA A 426 8.17 -6.41 15.40
CA ALA A 426 9.30 -6.96 16.15
C ALA A 426 10.39 -7.55 15.21
N ALA A 427 10.59 -6.96 14.05
CA ALA A 427 11.55 -7.38 13.04
C ALA A 427 12.84 -6.57 13.12
N THR A 428 13.99 -7.26 12.97
CA THR A 428 15.31 -6.62 12.98
C THR A 428 15.65 -5.93 11.66
N SER A 429 15.00 -6.34 10.57
CA SER A 429 15.12 -5.75 9.24
C SER A 429 13.82 -5.97 8.49
N TYR A 430 13.34 -4.94 7.81
CA TYR A 430 12.11 -5.02 7.03
C TYR A 430 12.16 -4.06 5.85
N THR A 431 11.65 -4.47 4.72
CA THR A 431 11.47 -3.62 3.53
C THR A 431 10.15 -3.94 2.85
N HIS A 432 9.75 -3.12 1.91
CA HIS A 432 8.67 -3.43 1.00
C HIS A 432 9.23 -3.91 -0.34
N PHE A 433 8.91 -5.16 -0.70
CA PHE A 433 9.35 -5.81 -1.94
C PHE A 433 8.16 -6.31 -2.77
N THR A 434 7.02 -6.54 -2.14
CA THR A 434 5.94 -7.39 -2.66
C THR A 434 4.90 -6.67 -3.52
N SER A 435 5.01 -5.33 -3.74
CA SER A 435 3.98 -4.60 -4.50
C SER A 435 4.55 -3.49 -5.41
N PRO A 436 5.45 -3.77 -6.37
CA PRO A 436 6.09 -2.78 -7.21
C PRO A 436 5.16 -2.16 -8.27
N ILE A 437 4.00 -2.75 -8.55
CA ILE A 437 2.99 -2.14 -9.45
C ILE A 437 2.38 -0.90 -8.83
N ARG A 438 2.22 -0.91 -7.49
CA ARG A 438 1.48 0.13 -6.76
C ARG A 438 2.29 0.93 -5.74
N ARG A 439 3.56 0.59 -5.48
CA ARG A 439 4.44 1.33 -4.56
C ARG A 439 5.81 1.54 -5.19
N TYR A 440 6.22 2.80 -5.30
CA TYR A 440 7.53 3.14 -5.87
C TYR A 440 8.73 2.61 -5.06
N PRO A 441 8.72 2.64 -3.70
CA PRO A 441 9.82 2.05 -2.91
C PRO A 441 10.06 0.57 -3.22
N ASP A 442 9.04 -0.23 -3.50
CA ASP A 442 9.18 -1.63 -3.90
C ASP A 442 9.95 -1.75 -5.23
N LEU A 443 9.68 -0.89 -6.20
CA LEU A 443 10.43 -0.81 -7.46
C LEU A 443 11.91 -0.51 -7.22
N VAL A 444 12.21 0.40 -6.30
CA VAL A 444 13.59 0.74 -5.89
C VAL A 444 14.27 -0.49 -5.29
N VAL A 445 13.58 -1.21 -4.39
CA VAL A 445 14.08 -2.46 -3.77
C VAL A 445 14.31 -3.54 -4.83
N HIS A 446 13.44 -3.71 -5.82
CA HIS A 446 13.63 -4.63 -6.94
C HIS A 446 14.89 -4.33 -7.74
N ARG A 447 15.20 -3.06 -7.98
CA ARG A 447 16.43 -2.63 -8.65
C ARG A 447 17.65 -2.92 -7.80
N ALA A 448 17.60 -2.62 -6.51
CA ALA A 448 18.66 -2.93 -5.54
C ALA A 448 18.93 -4.44 -5.45
N LEU A 449 17.88 -5.26 -5.39
CA LEU A 449 17.97 -6.71 -5.35
C LEU A 449 18.63 -7.28 -6.63
N ARG A 450 18.32 -6.74 -7.80
CA ARG A 450 18.98 -7.13 -9.06
C ARG A 450 20.46 -6.72 -9.08
N GLN A 451 20.78 -5.54 -8.57
CA GLN A 451 22.16 -5.05 -8.49
C GLN A 451 23.00 -5.88 -7.50
N SER A 452 22.43 -6.32 -6.37
CA SER A 452 23.15 -7.13 -5.37
C SER A 452 23.63 -8.47 -5.95
N ARG A 453 22.89 -9.04 -6.90
CA ARG A 453 23.22 -10.32 -7.57
C ARG A 453 24.26 -10.19 -8.69
N GLY A 454 24.47 -9.01 -9.23
CA GLY A 454 25.22 -8.83 -10.47
C GLY A 454 26.55 -8.08 -10.43
N LEU A 455 26.90 -7.26 -9.41
CA LEU A 455 28.02 -6.34 -9.55
C LEU A 455 28.68 -5.89 -8.23
N ARG A 456 29.94 -6.24 -8.07
CA ARG A 456 30.88 -5.74 -7.05
C ARG A 456 31.45 -4.33 -7.34
N GLY A 457 30.80 -3.43 -8.00
CA GLY A 457 31.43 -2.16 -8.40
C GLY A 457 30.58 -0.89 -8.37
N LYS A 458 29.30 -0.93 -8.00
CA LYS A 458 28.37 0.23 -8.11
C LYS A 458 27.74 0.69 -6.79
N ARG A 459 28.27 0.26 -5.64
CA ARG A 459 27.67 0.50 -4.31
C ARG A 459 27.58 1.97 -3.91
N GLU A 460 28.60 2.78 -4.20
CA GLU A 460 28.63 4.19 -3.79
C GLU A 460 27.61 5.09 -4.52
N ARG A 461 27.39 4.83 -5.82
CA ARG A 461 26.40 5.62 -6.59
C ARG A 461 24.96 5.33 -6.14
N GLY A 462 24.67 4.09 -5.79
CA GLY A 462 23.34 3.71 -5.30
C GLY A 462 22.99 4.38 -3.96
N ARG A 463 23.93 4.50 -3.03
CA ARG A 463 23.69 5.10 -1.71
C ARG A 463 23.37 6.58 -1.78
N ARG A 464 24.16 7.37 -2.52
CA ARG A 464 23.88 8.81 -2.72
C ARG A 464 22.50 9.07 -3.32
N ARG A 465 22.07 8.23 -4.23
CA ARG A 465 20.78 8.38 -4.91
C ARG A 465 19.58 8.04 -4.02
N LEU A 466 19.71 7.09 -3.08
CA LEU A 466 18.64 6.80 -2.12
C LEU A 466 18.43 7.95 -1.13
N GLU A 467 19.53 8.69 -0.80
CA GLU A 467 19.48 9.88 0.05
C GLU A 467 18.83 11.09 -0.67
N GLU A 468 18.74 11.06 -2.02
CA GLU A 468 18.14 12.09 -2.86
C GLU A 468 16.66 11.83 -3.20
N LEU A 469 16.08 10.68 -2.77
CA LEU A 469 14.66 10.42 -2.97
C LEU A 469 13.83 11.33 -2.05
N PRO A 470 12.73 11.92 -2.56
CA PRO A 470 11.81 12.70 -1.72
C PRO A 470 11.19 11.81 -0.64
N GLU A 471 10.88 12.42 0.50
CA GLU A 471 10.20 11.78 1.64
C GLU A 471 8.80 11.23 1.31
#